data_30ba49e2b6f900cb48b23a29928bf499
#
_entry.id   30ba49e2b6f900cb48b23a29928bf499
#
_cell.length_a   1.000
_cell.length_b   1.000
_cell.length_c   1.000
_cell.angle_alpha   90.00
_cell.angle_beta   90.00
_cell.angle_gamma   90.00
#
_symmetry.space_group_name_H-M   'P 1'
#
loop_
_entity.id
_entity.type
_entity.pdbx_description
1 polymer ?
#
loop_
_entity_poly.entity_id
_entity_poly.type
_entity_poly.pdbx_seq_one_letter_code
_entity_poly.pdbx_strand_id
1 'polypeptide(L)'
;MVKSKNDIAFEILVLVIITLVGLACLIPILFVISYSLTPMEEMLRNGGFSLIPRNITFSAYKQMLNDPTLMNAMKVSAFITIVGTAANLVVTLMLAYPLSRSYLPGRKVFVQLIVFTMIFSAGTIPTYLIVKATGILNTLWALILPSLVAVYNFIVMKAFFEGLPNDLFESARIDGAGEFKILFSIVLPLSLPIVTTISLYYAVAHWNVYTAAILYIQDTKLMPL
;
A
#
# COMPACT_ATOMS: atom_id res chain seq x y z
N MET A 1 9.75 9.13 -39.64
CA MET A 1 10.53 7.91 -39.89
C MET A 1 9.64 6.90 -40.59
N VAL A 2 10.03 6.39 -41.76
CA VAL A 2 9.29 5.34 -42.47
C VAL A 2 9.61 4.04 -41.80
N LYS A 3 8.59 3.40 -41.17
CA LYS A 3 8.77 2.11 -40.50
C LYS A 3 9.05 1.01 -41.56
N SER A 4 10.06 0.19 -41.31
CA SER A 4 10.32 -1.00 -42.13
C SER A 4 9.18 -2.03 -41.94
N LYS A 5 8.98 -2.91 -42.94
CA LYS A 5 8.00 -4.02 -42.82
C LYS A 5 8.31 -4.92 -41.62
N ASN A 6 9.58 -5.10 -41.28
CA ASN A 6 10.02 -5.89 -40.13
C ASN A 6 9.67 -5.20 -38.81
N ASP A 7 9.72 -3.86 -38.74
CA ASP A 7 9.32 -3.11 -37.54
C ASP A 7 7.82 -3.21 -37.30
N ILE A 8 7.02 -3.18 -38.37
CA ILE A 8 5.57 -3.34 -38.30
C ILE A 8 5.20 -4.77 -37.83
N ALA A 9 5.87 -5.78 -38.37
CA ALA A 9 5.65 -7.18 -37.97
C ALA A 9 6.01 -7.39 -36.50
N PHE A 10 7.11 -6.80 -36.03
CA PHE A 10 7.51 -6.86 -34.63
C PHE A 10 6.51 -6.15 -33.71
N GLU A 11 6.04 -4.94 -34.09
CA GLU A 11 5.02 -4.22 -33.32
C GLU A 11 3.72 -5.01 -33.21
N ILE A 12 3.26 -5.66 -34.30
CA ILE A 12 2.07 -6.51 -34.29
C ILE A 12 2.28 -7.72 -33.36
N LEU A 13 3.43 -8.39 -33.45
CA LEU A 13 3.75 -9.50 -32.59
C LEU A 13 3.72 -9.11 -31.10
N VAL A 14 4.36 -8.00 -30.74
CA VAL A 14 4.36 -7.45 -29.39
C VAL A 14 2.95 -7.11 -28.93
N LEU A 15 2.15 -6.46 -29.79
CA LEU A 15 0.77 -6.12 -29.48
C LEU A 15 -0.08 -7.38 -29.21
N VAL A 16 0.05 -8.41 -30.04
CA VAL A 16 -0.65 -9.70 -29.86
C VAL A 16 -0.26 -10.35 -28.54
N ILE A 17 1.03 -10.42 -28.24
CA ILE A 17 1.51 -11.01 -26.97
C ILE A 17 0.98 -10.25 -25.77
N ILE A 18 1.08 -8.92 -25.77
CA ILE A 18 0.59 -8.08 -24.65
C ILE A 18 -0.93 -8.23 -24.49
N THR A 19 -1.67 -8.28 -25.60
CA THR A 19 -3.13 -8.48 -25.58
C THR A 19 -3.48 -9.85 -25.01
N LEU A 20 -2.80 -10.92 -25.42
CA LEU A 20 -3.03 -12.26 -24.90
C LEU A 20 -2.72 -12.34 -23.40
N VAL A 21 -1.61 -11.75 -22.95
CA VAL A 21 -1.26 -11.68 -21.52
C VAL A 21 -2.31 -10.89 -20.76
N GLY A 22 -2.75 -9.74 -21.30
CA GLY A 22 -3.81 -8.92 -20.68
C GLY A 22 -5.13 -9.69 -20.54
N LEU A 23 -5.55 -10.41 -21.60
CA LEU A 23 -6.74 -11.27 -21.55
C LEU A 23 -6.58 -12.41 -20.54
N ALA A 24 -5.42 -13.05 -20.47
CA ALA A 24 -5.14 -14.09 -19.48
C ALA A 24 -5.24 -13.56 -18.04
N CYS A 25 -4.79 -12.33 -17.77
CA CYS A 25 -4.91 -11.68 -16.46
C CYS A 25 -6.37 -11.33 -16.08
N LEU A 26 -7.25 -11.16 -17.07
CA LEU A 26 -8.68 -10.91 -16.82
C LEU A 26 -9.44 -12.16 -16.42
N ILE A 27 -9.00 -13.35 -16.84
CA ILE A 27 -9.70 -14.61 -16.57
C ILE A 27 -9.98 -14.84 -15.07
N PRO A 28 -9.00 -14.72 -14.16
CA PRO A 28 -9.24 -14.92 -12.74
C PRO A 28 -10.26 -13.91 -12.16
N ILE A 29 -10.24 -12.67 -12.63
CA ILE A 29 -11.15 -11.62 -12.18
C ILE A 29 -12.57 -11.94 -12.64
N LEU A 30 -12.74 -12.27 -13.91
CA LEU A 30 -14.03 -12.68 -14.48
C LEU A 30 -14.57 -13.94 -13.80
N PHE A 31 -13.70 -14.89 -13.48
CA PHE A 31 -14.07 -16.09 -12.75
C PHE A 31 -14.61 -15.76 -11.36
N VAL A 32 -13.94 -14.90 -10.58
CA VAL A 32 -14.42 -14.50 -9.25
C VAL A 32 -15.76 -13.76 -9.34
N ILE A 33 -15.92 -12.86 -10.31
CA ILE A 33 -17.20 -12.15 -10.53
C ILE A 33 -18.30 -13.13 -10.90
N SER A 34 -18.04 -14.02 -11.86
CA SER A 34 -19.00 -15.04 -12.27
C SER A 34 -19.39 -15.95 -11.11
N TYR A 35 -18.38 -16.38 -10.34
CA TYR A 35 -18.57 -17.21 -9.17
C TYR A 35 -19.45 -16.54 -8.11
N SER A 36 -19.24 -15.27 -7.83
CA SER A 36 -20.03 -14.52 -6.84
C SER A 36 -21.51 -14.30 -7.25
N LEU A 37 -21.79 -14.38 -8.54
CA LEU A 37 -23.13 -14.20 -9.11
C LEU A 37 -23.85 -15.51 -9.41
N THR A 38 -23.19 -16.67 -9.29
CA THR A 38 -23.76 -17.98 -9.62
C THR A 38 -24.38 -18.66 -8.39
N PRO A 39 -25.61 -19.22 -8.48
CA PRO A 39 -26.19 -20.00 -7.39
C PRO A 39 -25.33 -21.20 -7.00
N MET A 40 -25.28 -21.52 -5.70
CA MET A 40 -24.49 -22.63 -5.17
C MET A 40 -24.83 -23.98 -5.81
N GLU A 41 -26.11 -24.22 -6.11
CA GLU A 41 -26.56 -25.45 -6.78
C GLU A 41 -26.02 -25.59 -8.20
N GLU A 42 -25.97 -24.51 -8.96
CA GLU A 42 -25.41 -24.49 -10.31
C GLU A 42 -23.89 -24.71 -10.28
N MET A 43 -23.23 -24.15 -9.29
CA MET A 43 -21.82 -24.35 -9.06
C MET A 43 -21.45 -25.81 -8.80
N LEU A 44 -22.17 -26.46 -7.91
CA LEU A 44 -21.96 -27.87 -7.58
C LEU A 44 -22.20 -28.77 -8.81
N ARG A 45 -23.21 -28.45 -9.64
CA ARG A 45 -23.50 -29.18 -10.88
C ARG A 45 -22.36 -29.03 -11.93
N ASN A 46 -21.75 -27.86 -12.00
CA ASN A 46 -20.72 -27.55 -13.00
C ASN A 46 -19.28 -27.89 -12.50
N GLY A 47 -19.12 -28.65 -11.40
CA GLY A 47 -17.84 -29.02 -10.86
C GLY A 47 -17.01 -27.83 -10.32
N GLY A 48 -17.70 -26.73 -9.96
CA GLY A 48 -17.04 -25.53 -9.41
C GLY A 48 -16.50 -24.54 -10.44
N PHE A 49 -16.68 -24.81 -11.75
CA PHE A 49 -16.16 -23.96 -12.81
C PHE A 49 -17.31 -23.36 -13.64
N SER A 50 -17.52 -22.05 -13.53
CA SER A 50 -18.47 -21.30 -14.37
C SER A 50 -17.87 -19.94 -14.71
N LEU A 51 -17.54 -19.72 -16.00
CA LEU A 51 -17.04 -18.42 -16.49
C LEU A 51 -18.19 -17.44 -16.76
N ILE A 52 -19.38 -17.95 -17.06
CA ILE A 52 -20.56 -17.16 -17.35
C ILE A 52 -21.73 -17.76 -16.55
N PRO A 53 -22.31 -17.02 -15.60
CA PRO A 53 -23.46 -17.50 -14.83
C PRO A 53 -24.67 -17.67 -15.75
N ARG A 54 -25.34 -18.84 -15.69
CA ARG A 54 -26.59 -19.07 -16.39
C ARG A 54 -27.75 -18.39 -15.68
N ASN A 55 -27.74 -18.43 -14.35
CA ASN A 55 -28.70 -17.73 -13.50
C ASN A 55 -27.96 -16.75 -12.60
N ILE A 56 -28.30 -15.46 -12.68
CA ILE A 56 -27.67 -14.44 -11.85
C ILE A 56 -28.41 -14.34 -10.51
N THR A 57 -27.64 -14.47 -9.41
CA THR A 57 -28.17 -14.29 -8.05
C THR A 57 -27.25 -13.42 -7.22
N PHE A 58 -27.84 -12.63 -6.34
CA PHE A 58 -27.12 -11.83 -5.34
C PHE A 58 -27.16 -12.47 -3.94
N SER A 59 -27.49 -13.76 -3.85
CA SER A 59 -27.64 -14.46 -2.57
C SER A 59 -26.34 -14.45 -1.75
N ALA A 60 -25.19 -14.67 -2.40
CA ALA A 60 -23.89 -14.62 -1.75
C ALA A 60 -23.62 -13.24 -1.11
N TYR A 61 -23.85 -12.15 -1.86
CA TYR A 61 -23.69 -10.79 -1.33
C TYR A 61 -24.65 -10.49 -0.18
N LYS A 62 -25.91 -10.93 -0.27
CA LYS A 62 -26.91 -10.76 0.79
C LYS A 62 -26.49 -11.52 2.06
N GLN A 63 -25.97 -12.72 1.91
CA GLN A 63 -25.48 -13.52 3.03
C GLN A 63 -24.26 -12.87 3.67
N MET A 64 -23.30 -12.42 2.86
CA MET A 64 -22.10 -11.73 3.35
C MET A 64 -22.43 -10.43 4.09
N LEU A 65 -23.34 -9.61 3.57
CA LEU A 65 -23.74 -8.35 4.20
C LEU A 65 -24.52 -8.55 5.51
N ASN A 66 -25.15 -9.71 5.68
CA ASN A 66 -25.87 -10.06 6.91
C ASN A 66 -25.00 -10.81 7.93
N ASP A 67 -23.76 -11.15 7.58
CA ASP A 67 -22.82 -11.78 8.53
C ASP A 67 -22.15 -10.70 9.40
N PRO A 68 -22.43 -10.67 10.72
CA PRO A 68 -21.84 -9.69 11.63
C PRO A 68 -20.31 -9.80 11.71
N THR A 69 -19.77 -11.02 11.54
CA THR A 69 -18.32 -11.29 11.62
C THR A 69 -17.60 -10.63 10.45
N LEU A 70 -18.12 -10.83 9.24
CA LEU A 70 -17.56 -10.24 8.04
C LEU A 70 -17.66 -8.72 8.06
N MET A 71 -18.81 -8.18 8.48
CA MET A 71 -19.02 -6.75 8.59
C MET A 71 -18.07 -6.11 9.60
N ASN A 72 -17.80 -6.80 10.71
CA ASN A 72 -16.81 -6.34 11.68
C ASN A 72 -15.39 -6.38 11.10
N ALA A 73 -15.00 -7.46 10.42
CA ALA A 73 -13.69 -7.58 9.77
C ALA A 73 -13.46 -6.47 8.72
N MET A 74 -14.50 -6.12 7.93
CA MET A 74 -14.44 -4.98 7.00
C MET A 74 -14.17 -3.65 7.71
N LYS A 75 -14.85 -3.40 8.84
CA LYS A 75 -14.63 -2.18 9.64
C LYS A 75 -13.22 -2.12 10.19
N VAL A 76 -12.71 -3.25 10.68
CA VAL A 76 -11.34 -3.36 11.20
C VAL A 76 -10.32 -3.12 10.07
N SER A 77 -10.49 -3.73 8.90
CA SER A 77 -9.63 -3.49 7.74
C SER A 77 -9.66 -2.03 7.29
N ALA A 78 -10.84 -1.42 7.21
CA ALA A 78 -10.98 0.00 6.86
C ALA A 78 -10.28 0.91 7.89
N PHE A 79 -10.46 0.63 9.19
CA PHE A 79 -9.79 1.38 10.26
C PHE A 79 -8.28 1.29 10.16
N ILE A 80 -7.72 0.07 10.04
CA ILE A 80 -6.27 -0.15 9.92
C ILE A 80 -5.73 0.56 8.68
N THR A 81 -6.44 0.47 7.56
CA THR A 81 -6.04 1.10 6.32
C THR A 81 -6.00 2.62 6.45
N ILE A 82 -7.05 3.24 6.97
CA ILE A 82 -7.14 4.70 7.09
C ILE A 82 -6.14 5.22 8.12
N VAL A 83 -6.21 4.69 9.35
CA VAL A 83 -5.37 5.16 10.47
C VAL A 83 -3.91 4.80 10.24
N GLY A 84 -3.63 3.58 9.77
CA GLY A 84 -2.29 3.13 9.45
C GLY A 84 -1.65 3.98 8.35
N THR A 85 -2.35 4.20 7.23
CA THR A 85 -1.85 5.05 6.14
C THR A 85 -1.57 6.48 6.61
N ALA A 86 -2.48 7.07 7.39
CA ALA A 86 -2.27 8.42 7.93
C ALA A 86 -1.03 8.48 8.84
N ALA A 87 -0.88 7.52 9.75
CA ALA A 87 0.27 7.44 10.65
C ALA A 87 1.58 7.25 9.88
N ASN A 88 1.61 6.32 8.91
CA ASN A 88 2.77 6.07 8.06
C ASN A 88 3.18 7.32 7.28
N LEU A 89 2.21 8.03 6.69
CA LEU A 89 2.47 9.27 5.95
C LEU A 89 3.07 10.35 6.83
N VAL A 90 2.47 10.61 7.99
CA VAL A 90 2.96 11.62 8.93
C VAL A 90 4.40 11.32 9.30
N VAL A 91 4.70 10.09 9.72
CA VAL A 91 6.06 9.72 10.13
C VAL A 91 7.03 9.76 8.95
N THR A 92 6.62 9.27 7.77
CA THR A 92 7.47 9.30 6.58
C THR A 92 7.76 10.73 6.13
N LEU A 93 6.79 11.64 6.15
CA LEU A 93 6.97 13.07 5.86
C LEU A 93 7.94 13.72 6.83
N MET A 94 7.72 13.52 8.14
CA MET A 94 8.56 14.08 9.20
C MET A 94 9.99 13.55 9.17
N LEU A 95 10.20 12.35 8.66
CA LEU A 95 11.52 11.75 8.49
C LEU A 95 12.18 12.16 7.17
N ALA A 96 11.43 12.15 6.06
CA ALA A 96 11.97 12.41 4.73
C ALA A 96 12.34 13.89 4.52
N TYR A 97 11.54 14.82 5.07
CA TYR A 97 11.77 16.24 4.88
C TYR A 97 13.12 16.71 5.45
N PRO A 98 13.44 16.56 6.73
CA PRO A 98 14.73 16.99 7.25
C PRO A 98 15.90 16.25 6.61
N LEU A 99 15.75 14.94 6.35
CA LEU A 99 16.79 14.14 5.73
C LEU A 99 16.97 14.42 4.22
N SER A 100 16.10 15.19 3.59
CA SER A 100 16.29 15.70 2.23
C SER A 100 17.14 16.98 2.21
N ARG A 101 17.28 17.70 3.34
CA ARG A 101 17.98 18.98 3.38
C ARG A 101 19.48 18.79 3.52
N SER A 102 20.27 19.46 2.67
CA SER A 102 21.75 19.33 2.63
C SER A 102 22.44 19.88 3.88
N TYR A 103 21.83 20.86 4.54
CA TYR A 103 22.40 21.51 5.73
C TYR A 103 22.24 20.70 7.03
N LEU A 104 21.48 19.61 7.05
CA LEU A 104 21.29 18.81 8.25
C LEU A 104 22.59 18.04 8.60
N PRO A 105 23.21 18.30 9.76
CA PRO A 105 24.40 17.58 10.17
C PRO A 105 24.08 16.10 10.43
N GLY A 106 25.00 15.21 10.04
CA GLY A 106 24.81 13.75 10.23
C GLY A 106 23.81 13.10 9.26
N ARG A 107 23.16 13.83 8.35
CA ARG A 107 22.17 13.34 7.39
C ARG A 107 22.59 12.02 6.71
N LYS A 108 23.86 11.94 6.25
CA LYS A 108 24.36 10.75 5.55
C LYS A 108 24.30 9.51 6.44
N VAL A 109 24.67 9.64 7.70
CA VAL A 109 24.66 8.53 8.68
C VAL A 109 23.23 8.05 8.94
N PHE A 110 22.32 8.98 9.19
CA PHE A 110 20.91 8.62 9.41
C PHE A 110 20.30 7.89 8.19
N VAL A 111 20.52 8.41 6.98
CA VAL A 111 20.04 7.76 5.76
C VAL A 111 20.66 6.37 5.59
N GLN A 112 21.97 6.22 5.86
CA GLN A 112 22.63 4.91 5.78
C GLN A 112 22.07 3.92 6.79
N LEU A 113 21.79 4.35 8.03
CA LEU A 113 21.18 3.50 9.05
C LEU A 113 19.76 3.05 8.64
N ILE A 114 18.96 3.95 8.07
CA ILE A 114 17.63 3.59 7.58
C ILE A 114 17.74 2.59 6.41
N VAL A 115 18.61 2.85 5.44
CA VAL A 115 18.83 1.94 4.31
C VAL A 115 19.39 0.60 4.77
N PHE A 116 20.24 0.58 5.78
CA PHE A 116 20.76 -0.65 6.38
C PHE A 116 19.64 -1.55 6.88
N THR A 117 18.58 -1.00 7.50
CA THR A 117 17.43 -1.80 7.94
C THR A 117 16.64 -2.44 6.81
N MET A 118 16.74 -1.92 5.59
CA MET A 118 16.11 -2.52 4.41
C MET A 118 16.84 -3.80 3.97
N ILE A 119 18.17 -3.81 4.08
CA ILE A 119 19.02 -4.93 3.66
C ILE A 119 19.06 -6.01 4.75
N PHE A 120 19.15 -5.60 6.01
CA PHE A 120 19.25 -6.47 7.17
C PHE A 120 17.93 -6.52 7.93
N SER A 121 17.03 -7.40 7.50
CA SER A 121 15.78 -7.67 8.22
C SER A 121 16.03 -8.65 9.37
N ALA A 122 15.51 -8.33 10.54
CA ALA A 122 15.56 -9.23 11.69
C ALA A 122 14.73 -10.51 11.50
N GLY A 123 13.78 -10.49 10.58
CA GLY A 123 12.86 -11.60 10.33
C GLY A 123 11.64 -11.61 11.27
N THR A 124 10.76 -12.58 11.05
CA THR A 124 9.43 -12.63 11.70
C THR A 124 9.52 -12.92 13.20
N ILE A 125 10.40 -13.84 13.63
CA ILE A 125 10.49 -14.25 15.04
C ILE A 125 10.96 -13.10 15.96
N PRO A 126 12.09 -12.41 15.67
CA PRO A 126 12.50 -11.27 16.48
C PRO A 126 11.48 -10.14 16.50
N THR A 127 10.82 -9.87 15.36
CA THR A 127 9.77 -8.84 15.30
C THR A 127 8.58 -9.21 16.21
N TYR A 128 8.15 -10.47 16.17
CA TYR A 128 7.10 -10.97 17.07
C TYR A 128 7.47 -10.81 18.55
N LEU A 129 8.71 -11.14 18.93
CA LEU A 129 9.19 -11.00 20.30
C LEU A 129 9.17 -9.54 20.77
N ILE A 130 9.53 -8.59 19.89
CA ILE A 130 9.46 -7.16 20.18
C ILE A 130 8.01 -6.73 20.37
N VAL A 131 7.11 -7.10 19.46
CA VAL A 131 5.67 -6.78 19.55
C VAL A 131 5.08 -7.34 20.86
N LYS A 132 5.47 -8.55 21.26
CA LYS A 132 5.08 -9.15 22.52
C LYS A 132 5.65 -8.38 23.73
N ALA A 133 6.93 -8.04 23.69
CA ALA A 133 7.60 -7.34 24.78
C ALA A 133 7.09 -5.90 24.97
N THR A 134 6.63 -5.24 23.91
CA THR A 134 6.01 -3.91 23.98
C THR A 134 4.58 -3.91 24.48
N GLY A 135 3.98 -5.11 24.69
CA GLY A 135 2.63 -5.25 25.23
C GLY A 135 1.49 -4.89 24.25
N ILE A 136 1.80 -4.67 22.96
CA ILE A 136 0.79 -4.33 21.95
C ILE A 136 0.18 -5.56 21.26
N LEU A 137 0.61 -6.77 21.63
CA LEU A 137 0.04 -8.02 21.10
C LEU A 137 -1.48 -8.04 21.31
N ASN A 138 -2.21 -8.59 20.35
CA ASN A 138 -3.67 -8.62 20.34
C ASN A 138 -4.34 -7.23 20.39
N THR A 139 -3.70 -6.24 19.75
CA THR A 139 -4.28 -4.91 19.52
C THR A 139 -4.09 -4.49 18.05
N LEU A 140 -4.92 -3.56 17.56
CA LEU A 140 -4.78 -3.04 16.19
C LEU A 140 -3.45 -2.30 15.97
N TRP A 141 -2.84 -1.79 17.04
CA TRP A 141 -1.52 -1.15 16.98
C TRP A 141 -0.40 -2.12 16.60
N ALA A 142 -0.55 -3.42 16.90
CA ALA A 142 0.40 -4.44 16.46
C ALA A 142 0.46 -4.59 14.94
N LEU A 143 -0.60 -4.18 14.23
CA LEU A 143 -0.68 -4.21 12.76
C LEU A 143 -0.16 -2.92 12.11
N ILE A 144 -0.07 -1.82 12.88
CA ILE A 144 0.32 -0.50 12.37
C ILE A 144 1.78 -0.17 12.73
N LEU A 145 2.13 -0.27 14.01
CA LEU A 145 3.42 0.24 14.51
C LEU A 145 4.66 -0.46 13.94
N PRO A 146 4.71 -1.79 13.76
CA PRO A 146 5.89 -2.46 13.21
C PRO A 146 6.18 -2.06 11.74
N SER A 147 5.16 -1.62 11.00
CA SER A 147 5.26 -1.20 9.61
C SER A 147 5.19 0.31 9.41
N LEU A 148 5.42 1.10 10.48
CA LEU A 148 5.19 2.54 10.49
C LEU A 148 6.06 3.29 9.46
N VAL A 149 7.26 2.80 9.15
CA VAL A 149 8.14 3.35 8.12
C VAL A 149 8.54 2.25 7.15
N ALA A 150 8.06 2.34 5.91
CA ALA A 150 8.60 1.56 4.81
C ALA A 150 9.81 2.30 4.22
N VAL A 151 10.99 1.70 4.30
CA VAL A 151 12.25 2.34 3.86
C VAL A 151 12.21 2.75 2.39
N TYR A 152 11.60 1.93 1.54
CA TYR A 152 11.40 2.27 0.12
C TYR A 152 10.60 3.56 -0.04
N ASN A 153 9.46 3.67 0.63
CA ASN A 153 8.59 4.85 0.56
C ASN A 153 9.31 6.11 1.09
N PHE A 154 10.10 5.96 2.16
CA PHE A 154 10.95 7.02 2.68
C PHE A 154 11.98 7.49 1.65
N ILE A 155 12.70 6.58 0.99
CA ILE A 155 13.72 6.93 -0.02
C ILE A 155 13.09 7.68 -1.19
N VAL A 156 11.96 7.18 -1.70
CA VAL A 156 11.26 7.79 -2.84
C VAL A 156 10.76 9.19 -2.49
N MET A 157 10.14 9.35 -1.32
CA MET A 157 9.67 10.66 -0.85
C MET A 157 10.83 11.63 -0.61
N LYS A 158 11.92 11.16 0.03
CA LYS A 158 13.13 11.94 0.26
C LYS A 158 13.75 12.42 -1.06
N ALA A 159 13.88 11.52 -2.05
CA ALA A 159 14.43 11.86 -3.37
C ALA A 159 13.58 12.92 -4.09
N PHE A 160 12.26 12.83 -3.97
CA PHE A 160 11.37 13.86 -4.52
C PHE A 160 11.60 15.23 -3.85
N PHE A 161 11.72 15.28 -2.53
CA PHE A 161 11.99 16.51 -1.79
C PHE A 161 13.36 17.11 -2.10
N GLU A 162 14.36 16.27 -2.41
CA GLU A 162 15.69 16.73 -2.87
C GLU A 162 15.63 17.38 -4.26
N GLY A 163 14.68 16.98 -5.11
CA GLY A 163 14.47 17.56 -6.43
C GLY A 163 13.75 18.91 -6.42
N LEU A 164 13.21 19.37 -5.31
CA LEU A 164 12.56 20.67 -5.22
C LEU A 164 13.61 21.80 -5.25
N PRO A 165 13.35 22.92 -5.97
CA PRO A 165 14.26 24.05 -6.06
C PRO A 165 14.59 24.65 -4.67
N ASN A 166 15.88 24.86 -4.40
CA ASN A 166 16.31 25.41 -3.11
C ASN A 166 15.84 26.85 -2.89
N ASP A 167 15.67 27.62 -3.93
CA ASP A 167 15.22 29.03 -3.89
C ASP A 167 13.87 29.18 -3.15
N LEU A 168 13.00 28.17 -3.24
CA LEU A 168 11.72 28.17 -2.52
C LEU A 168 11.91 28.11 -1.01
N PHE A 169 12.92 27.40 -0.53
CA PHE A 169 13.22 27.27 0.89
C PHE A 169 13.95 28.50 1.43
N GLU A 170 14.85 29.07 0.62
CA GLU A 170 15.62 30.26 0.99
C GLU A 170 14.71 31.50 1.08
N SER A 171 13.85 31.73 0.10
CA SER A 171 12.89 32.83 0.13
C SER A 171 11.94 32.72 1.33
N ALA A 172 11.41 31.53 1.60
CA ALA A 172 10.52 31.32 2.74
C ALA A 172 11.21 31.58 4.10
N ARG A 173 12.51 31.24 4.23
CA ARG A 173 13.29 31.53 5.43
C ARG A 173 13.59 33.03 5.58
N ILE A 174 13.85 33.75 4.49
CA ILE A 174 13.98 35.22 4.50
C ILE A 174 12.69 35.86 4.99
N ASP A 175 11.52 35.31 4.60
CA ASP A 175 10.20 35.73 5.07
C ASP A 175 9.90 35.30 6.52
N GLY A 176 10.85 34.70 7.23
CA GLY A 176 10.71 34.28 8.62
C GLY A 176 9.90 32.99 8.83
N ALA A 177 9.66 32.21 7.78
CA ALA A 177 8.95 30.95 7.93
C ALA A 177 9.81 29.87 8.63
N GLY A 178 9.30 29.28 9.71
CA GLY A 178 9.90 28.11 10.34
C GLY A 178 9.74 26.83 9.53
N GLU A 179 10.57 25.81 9.81
CA GLU A 179 10.63 24.56 9.04
C GLU A 179 9.28 23.83 8.92
N PHE A 180 8.44 23.83 9.98
CA PHE A 180 7.10 23.24 9.91
C PHE A 180 6.18 24.01 8.94
N LYS A 181 6.26 25.34 8.95
CA LYS A 181 5.48 26.17 8.02
C LYS A 181 5.92 25.91 6.58
N ILE A 182 7.23 25.78 6.34
CA ILE A 182 7.79 25.43 5.02
C ILE A 182 7.29 24.06 4.59
N LEU A 183 7.35 23.06 5.49
CA LEU A 183 6.88 21.71 5.18
C LEU A 183 5.39 21.68 4.78
N PHE A 184 4.52 22.27 5.60
CA PHE A 184 3.07 22.15 5.38
C PHE A 184 2.52 23.12 4.33
N SER A 185 3.11 24.31 4.20
CA SER A 185 2.58 25.36 3.31
C SER A 185 3.25 25.39 1.92
N ILE A 186 4.45 24.81 1.78
CA ILE A 186 5.21 24.87 0.52
C ILE A 186 5.49 23.45 0.03
N VAL A 187 6.19 22.63 0.83
CA VAL A 187 6.66 21.31 0.39
C VAL A 187 5.49 20.37 0.15
N LEU A 188 4.59 20.25 1.10
CA LEU A 188 3.47 19.32 1.02
C LEU A 188 2.55 19.60 -0.19
N PRO A 189 2.09 20.84 -0.45
CA PRO A 189 1.30 21.14 -1.65
C PRO A 189 2.02 20.86 -2.96
N LEU A 190 3.30 21.20 -3.07
CA LEU A 190 4.11 20.91 -4.26
C LEU A 190 4.38 19.42 -4.45
N SER A 191 4.29 18.65 -3.39
CA SER A 191 4.59 17.22 -3.36
C SER A 191 3.34 16.33 -3.38
N LEU A 192 2.15 16.87 -3.61
CA LEU A 192 0.90 16.10 -3.66
C LEU A 192 0.96 14.86 -4.56
N PRO A 193 1.59 14.89 -5.75
CA PRO A 193 1.69 13.69 -6.60
C PRO A 193 2.42 12.53 -5.93
N ILE A 194 3.55 12.80 -5.26
CA ILE A 194 4.30 11.74 -4.57
C ILE A 194 3.61 11.32 -3.27
N VAL A 195 3.01 12.24 -2.54
CA VAL A 195 2.27 11.95 -1.31
C VAL A 195 1.08 11.03 -1.61
N THR A 196 0.31 11.31 -2.67
CA THR A 196 -0.78 10.44 -3.10
C THR A 196 -0.30 9.05 -3.53
N THR A 197 0.80 8.97 -4.25
CA THR A 197 1.38 7.68 -4.67
C THR A 197 1.81 6.85 -3.46
N ILE A 198 2.51 7.44 -2.51
CA ILE A 198 2.96 6.76 -1.29
C ILE A 198 1.79 6.44 -0.37
N SER A 199 0.76 7.30 -0.32
CA SER A 199 -0.51 6.99 0.38
C SER A 199 -1.14 5.71 -0.16
N LEU A 200 -1.18 5.57 -1.48
CA LEU A 200 -1.73 4.36 -2.12
C LEU A 200 -0.91 3.12 -1.75
N TYR A 201 0.44 3.22 -1.75
CA TYR A 201 1.28 2.08 -1.36
C TYR A 201 1.03 1.64 0.08
N TYR A 202 0.94 2.58 1.01
CA TYR A 202 0.60 2.27 2.41
C TYR A 202 -0.82 1.73 2.57
N ALA A 203 -1.78 2.33 1.88
CA ALA A 203 -3.18 1.87 1.93
C ALA A 203 -3.33 0.43 1.42
N VAL A 204 -2.69 0.10 0.28
CA VAL A 204 -2.69 -1.27 -0.25
C VAL A 204 -1.98 -2.24 0.70
N ALA A 205 -0.86 -1.84 1.31
CA ALA A 205 -0.15 -2.68 2.28
C ALA A 205 -1.00 -2.98 3.52
N HIS A 206 -1.69 -1.98 4.07
CA HIS A 206 -2.58 -2.16 5.22
C HIS A 206 -3.85 -2.94 4.87
N TRP A 207 -4.42 -2.73 3.69
CA TRP A 207 -5.58 -3.50 3.24
C TRP A 207 -5.28 -5.00 3.10
N ASN A 208 -4.05 -5.34 2.71
CA ASN A 208 -3.59 -6.72 2.51
C ASN A 208 -2.80 -7.27 3.73
N VAL A 209 -3.02 -6.77 4.93
CA VAL A 209 -2.27 -7.12 6.15
C VAL A 209 -2.67 -8.50 6.71
N TYR A 210 -2.45 -9.56 5.97
CA TYR A 210 -2.85 -10.92 6.35
C TYR A 210 -1.88 -11.60 7.33
N THR A 211 -0.60 -11.66 7.00
CA THR A 211 0.41 -12.40 7.79
C THR A 211 0.57 -11.83 9.19
N ALA A 212 0.64 -10.51 9.33
CA ALA A 212 0.75 -9.86 10.61
C ALA A 212 -0.53 -10.04 11.46
N ALA A 213 -1.71 -10.05 10.82
CA ALA A 213 -2.97 -10.30 11.50
C ALA A 213 -3.00 -11.69 12.17
N ILE A 214 -2.63 -12.74 11.44
CA ILE A 214 -2.56 -14.11 11.99
C ILE A 214 -1.55 -14.23 13.12
N LEU A 215 -0.41 -13.52 13.03
CA LEU A 215 0.64 -13.61 14.03
C LEU A 215 0.33 -12.84 15.33
N TYR A 216 -0.29 -11.67 15.21
CA TYR A 216 -0.41 -10.73 16.33
C TYR A 216 -1.81 -10.65 16.92
N ILE A 217 -2.85 -11.05 16.19
CA ILE A 217 -4.25 -10.95 16.65
C ILE A 217 -4.77 -12.33 17.05
N GLN A 218 -5.30 -12.41 18.25
CA GLN A 218 -5.93 -13.63 18.80
C GLN A 218 -7.45 -13.48 18.94
N ASP A 219 -7.93 -12.24 19.12
CA ASP A 219 -9.36 -11.96 19.23
C ASP A 219 -9.97 -11.84 17.84
N THR A 220 -10.94 -12.68 17.53
CA THR A 220 -11.67 -12.68 16.25
C THR A 220 -12.38 -11.35 15.96
N LYS A 221 -12.70 -10.57 17.00
CA LYS A 221 -13.29 -9.24 16.84
C LYS A 221 -12.32 -8.19 16.28
N LEU A 222 -11.02 -8.39 16.44
CA LEU A 222 -9.96 -7.52 15.96
C LEU A 222 -9.33 -8.02 14.65
N MET A 223 -9.80 -9.17 14.14
CA MET A 223 -9.27 -9.74 12.92
C MET A 223 -9.75 -8.91 11.71
N PRO A 224 -8.82 -8.43 10.85
CA PRO A 224 -9.18 -7.82 9.56
C PRO A 224 -9.68 -8.87 8.56
N LEU A 225 -10.10 -8.41 7.39
CA LEU A 225 -10.53 -9.26 6.27
C LEU A 225 -9.40 -10.15 5.76
#